data_1c8b8431bfb48cdbdeb86489823e4a0c
#
_entry.id   1c8b8431bfb48cdbdeb86489823e4a0c
#
_cell.length_a   1.000
_cell.length_b   1.000
_cell.length_c   1.000
_cell.angle_alpha   90.00
_cell.angle_beta   90.00
_cell.angle_gamma   90.00
#
_symmetry.space_group_name_H-M   'P 1'
#
loop_
_entity.id
_entity.type
_entity.pdbx_description
1 polymer ?
#
loop_
_entity_poly.entity_id
_entity_poly.type
_entity_poly.pdbx_seq_one_letter_code
_entity_poly.pdbx_strand_id
1 'polypeptide(L)'
;MKLETGICGEQSVRVSAENTAKTMGSGTLDVFATPALVALAEKTCWQSVAPALEAGSGTVGTKLELEHTAPTPVGMTVTCRSELVAVEIGRAHV
;
A
#
# COMPACT_ATOMS: atom_id res chain seq x y z
N MET A 1 21.42 -8.62 -1.87
CA MET A 1 20.25 -9.46 -2.19
C MET A 1 19.72 -9.08 -3.55
N LYS A 2 18.96 -9.97 -4.15
CA LYS A 2 18.45 -9.79 -5.50
C LYS A 2 16.93 -9.66 -5.49
N LEU A 3 16.41 -8.77 -6.32
CA LEU A 3 14.97 -8.58 -6.47
C LEU A 3 14.39 -9.74 -7.29
N GLU A 4 13.55 -10.56 -6.68
CA GLU A 4 12.96 -11.75 -7.29
C GLU A 4 11.45 -11.79 -7.06
N THR A 5 10.70 -12.36 -7.99
CA THR A 5 9.27 -12.56 -7.82
C THR A 5 8.98 -13.46 -6.61
N GLY A 6 7.82 -13.28 -6.00
CA GLY A 6 7.43 -14.01 -4.81
C GLY A 6 7.72 -13.31 -3.50
N ILE A 7 8.44 -12.17 -3.52
CA ILE A 7 8.64 -11.36 -2.31
C ILE A 7 7.28 -10.86 -1.85
N CYS A 8 6.95 -11.13 -0.59
CA CYS A 8 5.68 -10.76 0.02
C CYS A 8 5.87 -9.71 1.11
N GLY A 9 4.86 -8.89 1.32
CA GLY A 9 4.80 -7.93 2.40
C GLY A 9 3.44 -7.94 3.08
N GLU A 10 3.40 -7.44 4.31
CA GLU A 10 2.16 -7.30 5.06
C GLU A 10 2.28 -6.11 5.99
N GLN A 11 1.27 -5.24 5.96
CA GLN A 11 1.14 -4.10 6.85
C GLN A 11 -0.32 -3.98 7.27
N SER A 12 -0.55 -3.46 8.46
CA SER A 12 -1.90 -3.22 8.95
C SER A 12 -2.02 -1.80 9.48
N VAL A 13 -3.23 -1.25 9.40
CA VAL A 13 -3.56 0.04 9.99
C VAL A 13 -4.94 -0.06 10.62
N ARG A 14 -5.11 0.59 11.78
CA ARG A 14 -6.42 0.74 12.39
C ARG A 14 -7.11 1.95 11.79
N VAL A 15 -8.38 1.81 11.46
CA VAL A 15 -9.20 2.95 11.02
C VAL A 15 -9.51 3.81 12.25
N SER A 16 -9.08 5.06 12.20
CA SER A 16 -9.24 6.05 13.26
C SER A 16 -9.80 7.33 12.68
N ALA A 17 -10.11 8.29 13.55
CA ALA A 17 -10.58 9.61 13.11
C ALA A 17 -9.57 10.33 12.18
N GLU A 18 -8.31 9.93 12.19
CA GLU A 18 -7.25 10.59 11.41
C GLU A 18 -7.19 10.14 9.95
N ASN A 19 -7.68 8.93 9.65
CA ASN A 19 -7.59 8.35 8.30
C ASN A 19 -8.96 8.09 7.65
N THR A 20 -9.99 8.77 8.12
CA THR A 20 -11.31 8.71 7.48
C THR A 20 -11.37 9.60 6.23
N ALA A 21 -12.29 9.25 5.33
CA ALA A 21 -12.56 10.03 4.14
C ALA A 21 -12.91 11.47 4.49
N LYS A 22 -13.73 11.67 5.53
CA LYS A 22 -14.13 12.99 5.99
C LYS A 22 -12.94 13.83 6.45
N THR A 23 -12.06 13.28 7.28
CA THR A 23 -10.88 13.98 7.79
C THR A 23 -9.88 14.31 6.68
N MET A 24 -9.67 13.38 5.77
CA MET A 24 -8.71 13.54 4.68
C MET A 24 -9.26 14.35 3.51
N GLY A 25 -10.54 14.66 3.51
CA GLY A 25 -11.16 15.46 2.46
C GLY A 25 -11.44 14.67 1.18
N SER A 26 -11.38 13.35 1.22
CA SER A 26 -11.65 12.50 0.05
C SER A 26 -13.11 12.06 -0.06
N GLY A 27 -13.94 12.43 0.89
CA GLY A 27 -15.38 12.13 0.92
C GLY A 27 -16.03 12.72 2.16
N THR A 28 -17.24 12.29 2.46
CA THR A 28 -18.05 12.88 3.52
C THR A 28 -18.34 11.95 4.69
N LEU A 29 -17.88 10.70 4.60
CA LEU A 29 -18.19 9.68 5.60
C LEU A 29 -17.00 9.39 6.52
N ASP A 30 -17.32 8.90 7.72
CA ASP A 30 -16.32 8.47 8.71
C ASP A 30 -15.93 7.01 8.48
N VAL A 31 -15.39 6.72 7.32
CA VAL A 31 -14.89 5.41 6.92
C VAL A 31 -13.47 5.55 6.39
N PHE A 32 -12.73 4.44 6.33
CA PHE A 32 -11.34 4.44 5.86
C PHE A 32 -11.23 5.12 4.49
N ALA A 33 -10.37 6.12 4.39
CA ALA A 33 -10.24 6.92 3.18
C ALA A 33 -9.53 6.15 2.06
N THR A 34 -9.99 6.32 0.81
CA THR A 34 -9.31 5.73 -0.35
C THR A 34 -7.84 6.17 -0.44
N PRO A 35 -7.47 7.46 -0.24
CA PRO A 35 -6.06 7.84 -0.19
C PRO A 35 -5.26 7.14 0.91
N ALA A 36 -5.88 6.84 2.06
CA ALA A 36 -5.23 6.10 3.13
C ALA A 36 -5.00 4.65 2.74
N LEU A 37 -5.94 4.05 2.01
CA LEU A 37 -5.78 2.70 1.46
C LEU A 37 -4.63 2.65 0.45
N VAL A 38 -4.53 3.64 -0.44
CA VAL A 38 -3.41 3.76 -1.39
C VAL A 38 -2.08 3.87 -0.65
N ALA A 39 -2.01 4.72 0.37
CA ALA A 39 -0.79 4.88 1.16
C ALA A 39 -0.38 3.59 1.86
N LEU A 40 -1.34 2.83 2.40
CA LEU A 40 -1.08 1.54 3.02
C LEU A 40 -0.54 0.53 1.99
N ALA A 41 -1.16 0.47 0.81
CA ALA A 41 -0.73 -0.42 -0.26
C ALA A 41 0.68 -0.06 -0.74
N GLU A 42 0.95 1.21 -0.99
CA GLU A 42 2.27 1.67 -1.41
C GLU A 42 3.34 1.36 -0.37
N LYS A 43 3.06 1.64 0.91
CA LYS A 43 3.98 1.35 2.01
C LYS A 43 4.29 -0.14 2.10
N THR A 44 3.28 -0.99 2.00
CA THR A 44 3.45 -2.43 2.04
C THR A 44 4.35 -2.90 0.90
N CYS A 45 4.13 -2.38 -0.29
CA CYS A 45 4.89 -2.76 -1.48
C CYS A 45 6.35 -2.32 -1.39
N TRP A 46 6.63 -1.04 -1.12
CA TRP A 46 8.03 -0.58 -1.12
C TRP A 46 8.83 -1.17 0.03
N GLN A 47 8.22 -1.34 1.20
CA GLN A 47 8.91 -1.94 2.33
C GLN A 47 9.24 -3.40 2.10
N SER A 48 8.38 -4.12 1.38
CA SER A 48 8.60 -5.54 1.10
C SER A 48 9.83 -5.78 0.22
N VAL A 49 10.12 -4.87 -0.70
CA VAL A 49 11.24 -5.02 -1.65
C VAL A 49 12.52 -4.30 -1.22
N ALA A 50 12.42 -3.37 -0.28
CA ALA A 50 13.57 -2.57 0.14
C ALA A 50 14.80 -3.40 0.53
N PRO A 51 14.69 -4.51 1.30
CA PRO A 51 15.86 -5.31 1.64
C PRO A 51 16.53 -5.99 0.45
N ALA A 52 15.84 -6.13 -0.68
CA ALA A 52 16.37 -6.78 -1.88
C ALA A 52 17.01 -5.79 -2.86
N LEU A 53 16.94 -4.49 -2.57
CA LEU A 53 17.52 -3.45 -3.40
C LEU A 53 18.96 -3.16 -3.00
N GLU A 54 19.74 -2.63 -3.93
CA GLU A 54 21.09 -2.17 -3.64
C GLU A 54 21.07 -0.98 -2.68
N ALA A 55 22.12 -0.84 -1.88
CA ALA A 55 22.28 0.29 -0.97
C ALA A 55 22.18 1.61 -1.72
N GLY A 56 21.39 2.53 -1.19
CA GLY A 56 21.16 3.83 -1.81
C GLY A 56 20.08 3.84 -2.90
N SER A 57 19.51 2.68 -3.22
CA SER A 57 18.43 2.56 -4.19
C SER A 57 17.06 2.56 -3.48
N GLY A 58 16.06 3.03 -4.18
CA GLY A 58 14.69 3.04 -3.70
C GLY A 58 13.71 2.83 -4.85
N THR A 59 12.43 2.89 -4.54
CA THR A 59 11.36 2.77 -5.53
C THR A 59 10.41 3.95 -5.43
N VAL A 60 9.77 4.27 -6.55
CA VAL A 60 8.67 5.24 -6.60
C VAL A 60 7.51 4.60 -7.34
N GLY A 61 6.29 4.90 -6.91
CA GLY A 61 5.09 4.44 -7.60
C GLY A 61 4.90 5.21 -8.91
N THR A 62 4.64 4.49 -9.99
CA THR A 62 4.42 5.10 -11.31
C THR A 62 3.05 4.77 -11.88
N LYS A 63 2.42 3.70 -11.43
CA LYS A 63 1.09 3.30 -11.86
C LYS A 63 0.38 2.57 -10.73
N LEU A 64 -0.88 2.88 -10.56
CA LEU A 64 -1.74 2.24 -9.58
C LEU A 64 -3.08 1.92 -10.22
N GLU A 65 -3.57 0.70 -10.00
CA GLU A 65 -4.93 0.32 -10.31
C GLU A 65 -5.57 -0.17 -9.02
N LEU A 66 -6.69 0.42 -8.63
CA LEU A 66 -7.31 0.16 -7.34
C LEU A 66 -8.83 0.17 -7.47
N GLU A 67 -9.48 -0.79 -6.80
CA GLU A 67 -10.91 -0.74 -6.53
C GLU A 67 -11.11 -0.76 -5.02
N HIS A 68 -11.75 0.27 -4.48
CA HIS A 68 -12.12 0.34 -3.07
C HIS A 68 -13.59 -0.04 -2.96
N THR A 69 -13.86 -1.32 -2.73
CA THR A 69 -15.17 -1.93 -2.95
C THR A 69 -16.10 -1.90 -1.75
N ALA A 70 -15.59 -1.65 -0.55
CA ALA A 70 -16.40 -1.67 0.67
C ALA A 70 -15.89 -0.65 1.68
N PRO A 71 -16.79 0.02 2.42
CA PRO A 71 -16.39 0.93 3.48
C PRO A 71 -15.88 0.16 4.69
N THR A 72 -14.89 0.73 5.40
CA THR A 72 -14.40 0.17 6.66
C THR A 72 -14.56 1.22 7.75
N PRO A 73 -15.38 0.94 8.77
CA PRO A 73 -15.65 1.92 9.83
C PRO A 73 -14.49 2.08 10.82
N VAL A 74 -14.50 3.19 11.53
CA VAL A 74 -13.56 3.46 12.64
C VAL A 74 -13.57 2.31 13.64
N GLY A 75 -12.38 1.92 14.10
CA GLY A 75 -12.18 0.85 15.06
C GLY A 75 -11.80 -0.48 14.45
N MET A 76 -12.01 -0.67 13.15
CA MET A 76 -11.59 -1.88 12.46
C MET A 76 -10.14 -1.76 11.97
N THR A 77 -9.52 -2.91 11.75
CA THR A 77 -8.14 -2.99 11.23
C THR A 77 -8.17 -3.40 9.75
N VAL A 78 -7.45 -2.66 8.94
CA VAL A 78 -7.23 -3.00 7.52
C VAL A 78 -5.84 -3.60 7.37
N THR A 79 -5.75 -4.77 6.78
CA THR A 79 -4.48 -5.45 6.51
C THR A 79 -4.26 -5.51 5.01
N CYS A 80 -3.08 -5.09 4.60
CA CYS A 80 -2.63 -5.19 3.21
C CYS A 80 -1.57 -6.28 3.11
N ARG A 81 -1.73 -7.17 2.15
CA ARG A 81 -0.72 -8.15 1.77
C ARG A 81 -0.31 -7.91 0.34
N SER A 82 0.99 -7.93 0.09
CA SER A 82 1.54 -7.69 -1.24
C SER A 82 2.38 -8.86 -1.71
N GLU A 83 2.48 -9.01 -3.02
CA GLU A 83 3.39 -9.98 -3.64
C GLU A 83 4.01 -9.34 -4.88
N LEU A 84 5.34 -9.42 -5.00
CA LEU A 84 6.06 -9.02 -6.20
C LEU A 84 5.83 -10.07 -7.28
N VAL A 85 5.13 -9.72 -8.34
CA VAL A 85 4.67 -10.69 -9.35
C VAL A 85 5.46 -10.62 -10.65
N ALA A 86 6.14 -9.50 -10.93
CA ALA A 86 6.95 -9.36 -12.13
C ALA A 86 8.07 -8.35 -11.92
N VAL A 87 9.21 -8.62 -12.51
CA VAL A 87 10.36 -7.70 -12.51
C VAL A 87 10.81 -7.51 -13.95
N GLU A 88 10.82 -6.27 -14.39
CA GLU A 88 11.34 -5.86 -15.69
C GLU A 88 12.49 -4.89 -15.47
N ILE A 89 13.27 -4.59 -16.51
CA ILE A 89 14.38 -3.65 -16.39
C ILE A 89 13.84 -2.29 -15.90
N GLY A 90 14.26 -1.90 -14.70
CA GLY A 90 13.86 -0.64 -14.09
C GLY A 90 12.42 -0.60 -13.58
N ARG A 91 11.68 -1.72 -13.58
CA ARG A 91 10.28 -1.75 -13.15
C ARG A 91 9.93 -3.03 -12.44
N ALA A 92 9.22 -2.91 -11.32
CA ALA A 92 8.65 -4.02 -10.57
C ALA A 92 7.13 -3.89 -10.54
N HIS A 93 6.44 -5.03 -10.59
CA HIS A 93 4.97 -5.09 -10.50
C HIS A 93 4.57 -5.86 -9.24
N VAL A 94 3.77 -5.22 -8.42
CA VAL A 94 3.33 -5.77 -7.13
C VAL A 94 1.82 -5.84 -7.09
#